data_241e8ea8398e41584a78aa4f19bae856
#
_entry.id   241e8ea8398e41584a78aa4f19bae856
#
_cell.length_a   1.000
_cell.length_b   1.000
_cell.length_c   1.000
_cell.angle_alpha   90.00
_cell.angle_beta   90.00
_cell.angle_gamma   90.00
#
_symmetry.space_group_name_H-M   'P 1'
#
loop_
_entity.id
_entity.type
_entity.pdbx_description
1 polymer ?
#
loop_
_entity_poly.entity_id
_entity_poly.type
_entity_poly.pdbx_seq_one_letter_code
_entity_poly.pdbx_strand_id
1 'polypeptide(L)'
;MLAVAWLLVFAGIYWYFDDWYQQQQNPNPQSVLENQADEVVLKRNRAGHYVADGSINGQKVTFLLDTGATQVALSTKLAGQLGLATGARVQVQTANGPALGYQSTLNSVRLGSIEVRNVSALITDGMEGNNVLLGMSFLKQLEFTQRGDSLILHRMTHPNT
;
A
#
# COMPACT_ATOMS: atom_id res chain seq x y z
N MET A 1 22.72 -32.29 -22.44
CA MET A 1 21.95 -32.80 -21.30
C MET A 1 22.36 -32.12 -19.98
N LEU A 2 23.65 -32.12 -19.59
CA LEU A 2 24.14 -31.46 -18.36
C LEU A 2 23.87 -29.95 -18.31
N ALA A 3 24.01 -29.20 -19.41
CA ALA A 3 23.77 -27.77 -19.46
C ALA A 3 22.27 -27.40 -19.16
N VAL A 4 21.34 -28.19 -19.67
CA VAL A 4 19.91 -28.02 -19.42
C VAL A 4 19.57 -28.28 -17.94
N ALA A 5 20.20 -29.31 -17.35
CA ALA A 5 19.99 -29.59 -15.93
C ALA A 5 20.49 -28.44 -15.04
N TRP A 6 21.63 -27.84 -15.34
CA TRP A 6 22.13 -26.67 -14.61
C TRP A 6 21.27 -25.44 -14.79
N LEU A 7 20.70 -25.19 -15.99
CA LEU A 7 19.76 -24.08 -16.22
C LEU A 7 18.50 -24.24 -15.36
N LEU A 8 17.94 -25.44 -15.24
CA LEU A 8 16.78 -25.70 -14.38
C LEU A 8 17.10 -25.51 -12.89
N VAL A 9 18.30 -25.93 -12.45
CA VAL A 9 18.75 -25.69 -11.07
C VAL A 9 18.90 -24.20 -10.78
N PHE A 10 19.56 -23.44 -11.67
CA PHE A 10 19.70 -22.00 -11.50
C PHE A 10 18.36 -21.27 -11.56
N ALA A 11 17.44 -21.66 -12.44
CA ALA A 11 16.08 -21.12 -12.48
C ALA A 11 15.34 -21.39 -11.17
N GLY A 12 15.42 -22.61 -10.63
CA GLY A 12 14.81 -22.96 -9.34
C GLY A 12 15.39 -22.16 -8.17
N ILE A 13 16.71 -22.00 -8.14
CA ILE A 13 17.40 -21.17 -7.14
C ILE A 13 16.96 -19.71 -7.28
N TYR A 14 16.91 -19.17 -8.48
CA TYR A 14 16.47 -17.79 -8.74
C TYR A 14 15.04 -17.57 -8.25
N TRP A 15 14.10 -18.44 -8.59
CA TRP A 15 12.70 -18.34 -8.14
C TRP A 15 12.57 -18.46 -6.63
N TYR A 16 13.31 -19.37 -6.00
CA TYR A 16 13.32 -19.52 -4.55
C TYR A 16 13.81 -18.24 -3.84
N PHE A 17 14.91 -17.65 -4.32
CA PHE A 17 15.43 -16.40 -3.74
C PHE A 17 14.57 -15.19 -4.05
N ASP A 18 13.93 -15.12 -5.22
CA ASP A 18 13.02 -14.05 -5.59
C ASP A 18 11.78 -14.06 -4.68
N ASP A 19 11.14 -15.22 -4.51
CA ASP A 19 9.99 -15.38 -3.61
C ASP A 19 10.34 -15.05 -2.16
N TRP A 20 11.47 -15.54 -1.67
CA TRP A 20 11.97 -15.22 -0.33
C TRP A 20 12.26 -13.73 -0.15
N TYR A 21 12.82 -13.06 -1.17
CA TYR A 21 13.08 -11.62 -1.15
C TYR A 21 11.78 -10.81 -1.14
N GLN A 22 10.81 -11.18 -1.96
CA GLN A 22 9.49 -10.53 -2.02
C GLN A 22 8.74 -10.64 -0.68
N GLN A 23 8.77 -11.81 -0.04
CA GLN A 23 8.15 -12.00 1.28
C GLN A 23 8.80 -11.13 2.37
N GLN A 24 10.09 -10.83 2.25
CA GLN A 24 10.75 -9.92 3.20
C GLN A 24 10.39 -8.44 2.96
N GLN A 25 10.09 -8.07 1.73
CA GLN A 25 9.67 -6.72 1.38
C GLN A 25 8.20 -6.47 1.74
N ASN A 26 7.33 -7.43 1.45
CA ASN A 26 5.91 -7.37 1.80
C ASN A 26 5.46 -8.63 2.54
N PRO A 27 5.49 -8.62 3.89
CA PRO A 27 5.03 -9.75 4.70
C PRO A 27 3.51 -9.86 4.80
N ASN A 28 2.75 -8.94 4.19
CA ASN A 28 1.29 -8.86 4.27
C ASN A 28 0.65 -8.93 2.86
N PRO A 29 0.77 -10.07 2.16
CA PRO A 29 0.12 -10.24 0.87
C PRO A 29 -1.39 -10.31 1.04
N GLN A 30 -2.13 -9.97 -0.01
CA GLN A 30 -3.60 -9.91 0.01
C GLN A 30 -4.25 -11.20 0.53
N SER A 31 -3.72 -12.36 0.16
CA SER A 31 -4.23 -13.66 0.60
C SER A 31 -4.20 -13.87 2.12
N VAL A 32 -3.24 -13.26 2.82
CA VAL A 32 -3.16 -13.31 4.28
C VAL A 32 -4.18 -12.36 4.91
N LEU A 33 -4.36 -11.18 4.32
CA LEU A 33 -5.25 -10.14 4.86
C LEU A 33 -6.73 -10.47 4.63
N GLU A 34 -7.09 -11.12 3.53
CA GLU A 34 -8.46 -11.50 3.21
C GLU A 34 -9.04 -12.56 4.17
N ASN A 35 -8.20 -13.31 4.86
CA ASN A 35 -8.63 -14.30 5.83
C ASN A 35 -8.91 -13.72 7.23
N GLN A 36 -8.78 -12.40 7.41
CA GLN A 36 -9.00 -11.70 8.67
C GLN A 36 -10.38 -11.02 8.65
N ALA A 37 -11.31 -11.43 9.53
CA ALA A 37 -12.73 -11.03 9.44
C ALA A 37 -12.98 -9.61 9.96
N ASP A 38 -12.55 -9.28 11.19
CA ASP A 38 -12.95 -8.06 11.89
C ASP A 38 -11.81 -7.06 12.11
N GLU A 39 -10.59 -7.51 11.95
CA GLU A 39 -9.38 -6.72 12.11
C GLU A 39 -8.40 -7.01 10.98
N VAL A 40 -7.50 -6.07 10.71
CA VAL A 40 -6.38 -6.28 9.80
C VAL A 40 -5.09 -6.18 10.61
N VAL A 41 -4.34 -7.27 10.70
CA VAL A 41 -3.07 -7.33 11.40
C VAL A 41 -1.93 -7.33 10.38
N LEU A 42 -1.14 -6.27 10.40
CA LEU A 42 0.02 -6.10 9.53
C LEU A 42 1.30 -6.39 10.30
N LYS A 43 2.21 -7.14 9.69
CA LYS A 43 3.56 -7.36 10.21
C LYS A 43 4.53 -6.36 9.59
N ARG A 44 5.50 -5.92 10.35
CA ARG A 44 6.61 -5.11 9.83
C ARG A 44 7.46 -5.91 8.86
N ASN A 45 7.91 -5.25 7.81
CA ASN A 45 8.95 -5.79 6.96
C ASN A 45 10.34 -5.62 7.63
N ARG A 46 11.36 -6.12 6.97
CA ARG A 46 12.74 -6.08 7.48
C ARG A 46 13.30 -4.66 7.63
N ALA A 47 12.80 -3.70 6.85
CA ALA A 47 13.17 -2.28 6.94
C ALA A 47 12.40 -1.52 8.04
N GLY A 48 11.50 -2.20 8.78
CA GLY A 48 10.73 -1.60 9.85
C GLY A 48 9.43 -0.93 9.39
N HIS A 49 9.04 -1.10 8.14
CA HIS A 49 7.84 -0.51 7.57
C HIS A 49 6.68 -1.51 7.50
N TYR A 50 5.45 -0.99 7.51
CA TYR A 50 4.24 -1.76 7.23
C TYR A 50 3.92 -1.64 5.74
N VAL A 51 4.21 -2.70 5.00
CA VAL A 51 3.90 -2.84 3.57
C VAL A 51 2.83 -3.90 3.44
N ALA A 52 1.80 -3.66 2.64
CA ALA A 52 0.68 -4.58 2.50
C ALA A 52 0.02 -4.45 1.12
N ASP A 53 -0.46 -5.56 0.57
CA ASP A 53 -1.25 -5.54 -0.64
C ASP A 53 -2.71 -5.19 -0.34
N GLY A 54 -3.30 -4.48 -1.27
CA GLY A 54 -4.70 -4.11 -1.21
C GLY A 54 -5.21 -3.64 -2.57
N SER A 55 -6.23 -2.78 -2.59
CA SER A 55 -6.75 -2.28 -3.86
C SER A 55 -7.23 -0.83 -3.78
N ILE A 56 -7.15 -0.14 -4.91
CA ILE A 56 -7.78 1.16 -5.17
C ILE A 56 -8.77 0.97 -6.32
N ASN A 57 -10.04 1.31 -6.10
CA ASN A 57 -11.11 1.14 -7.08
C ASN A 57 -11.17 -0.28 -7.66
N GLY A 58 -10.88 -1.30 -6.84
CA GLY A 58 -10.83 -2.71 -7.22
C GLY A 58 -9.56 -3.17 -7.93
N GLN A 59 -8.62 -2.28 -8.25
CA GLN A 59 -7.35 -2.62 -8.87
C GLN A 59 -6.27 -2.82 -7.81
N LYS A 60 -5.49 -3.90 -7.93
CA LYS A 60 -4.44 -4.28 -6.98
C LYS A 60 -3.32 -3.26 -6.92
N VAL A 61 -2.91 -2.90 -5.72
CA VAL A 61 -1.75 -2.03 -5.44
C VAL A 61 -1.05 -2.52 -4.17
N THR A 62 0.20 -2.09 -4.00
CA THR A 62 0.94 -2.31 -2.76
C THR A 62 1.00 -0.99 -1.98
N PHE A 63 0.52 -1.03 -0.76
CA PHE A 63 0.52 0.11 0.16
C PHE A 63 1.77 0.09 1.05
N LEU A 64 2.33 1.27 1.26
CA LEU A 64 3.25 1.58 2.34
C LEU A 64 2.51 2.49 3.33
N LEU A 65 2.25 2.02 4.55
CA LEU A 65 1.57 2.81 5.57
C LEU A 65 2.51 3.89 6.09
N ASP A 66 2.04 5.13 6.00
CA ASP A 66 2.81 6.31 6.40
C ASP A 66 1.92 7.32 7.14
N THR A 67 2.06 7.38 8.45
CA THR A 67 1.34 8.36 9.30
C THR A 67 1.84 9.79 9.12
N GLY A 68 3.00 9.99 8.50
CA GLY A 68 3.54 11.29 8.14
C GLY A 68 2.93 11.89 6.87
N ALA A 69 2.31 11.05 6.03
CA ALA A 69 1.60 11.51 4.85
C ALA A 69 0.19 11.97 5.19
N THR A 70 -0.18 13.20 4.83
CA THR A 70 -1.53 13.75 5.09
C THR A 70 -2.60 13.04 4.26
N GLN A 71 -2.28 12.68 3.03
CA GLN A 71 -3.19 12.05 2.08
C GLN A 71 -2.59 10.74 1.56
N VAL A 72 -3.44 9.88 0.98
CA VAL A 72 -2.95 8.79 0.14
C VAL A 72 -2.19 9.40 -1.02
N ALA A 73 -0.95 8.96 -1.27
CA ALA A 73 -0.13 9.51 -2.33
C ALA A 73 0.34 8.41 -3.29
N LEU A 74 0.34 8.73 -4.59
CA LEU A 74 0.73 7.81 -5.65
C LEU A 74 1.36 8.54 -6.83
N SER A 75 2.13 7.80 -7.64
CA SER A 75 2.80 8.37 -8.81
C SER A 75 1.80 8.70 -9.92
N THR A 76 2.13 9.70 -10.75
CA THR A 76 1.36 10.05 -11.96
C THR A 76 1.19 8.84 -12.89
N LYS A 77 2.23 8.02 -13.02
CA LYS A 77 2.18 6.79 -13.83
C LYS A 77 1.12 5.82 -13.32
N LEU A 78 1.12 5.55 -12.00
CA LEU A 78 0.15 4.62 -11.40
C LEU A 78 -1.27 5.21 -11.46
N ALA A 79 -1.43 6.52 -11.24
CA ALA A 79 -2.71 7.19 -11.38
C ALA A 79 -3.32 7.02 -12.77
N GLY A 80 -2.49 7.13 -13.82
CA GLY A 80 -2.90 6.87 -15.21
C GLY A 80 -3.33 5.41 -15.42
N GLN A 81 -2.62 4.45 -14.86
CA GLN A 81 -2.97 3.02 -14.92
C GLN A 81 -4.30 2.72 -14.22
N LEU A 82 -4.56 3.38 -13.09
CA LEU A 82 -5.79 3.25 -12.31
C LEU A 82 -6.96 4.07 -12.88
N GLY A 83 -6.74 4.86 -13.93
CA GLY A 83 -7.77 5.72 -14.54
C GLY A 83 -8.26 6.83 -13.62
N LEU A 84 -7.41 7.33 -12.72
CA LEU A 84 -7.78 8.36 -11.76
C LEU A 84 -7.87 9.74 -12.42
N ALA A 85 -8.93 10.49 -12.08
CA ALA A 85 -9.06 11.87 -12.50
C ALA A 85 -8.09 12.77 -11.72
N THR A 86 -7.44 13.68 -12.42
CA THR A 86 -6.61 14.74 -11.84
C THR A 86 -7.45 15.99 -11.60
N GLY A 87 -7.46 16.48 -10.36
CA GLY A 87 -8.14 17.70 -9.95
C GLY A 87 -7.21 18.91 -9.92
N ALA A 88 -7.39 19.77 -8.95
CA ALA A 88 -6.61 20.99 -8.79
C ALA A 88 -5.12 20.70 -8.56
N ARG A 89 -4.26 21.51 -9.18
CA ARG A 89 -2.82 21.48 -8.95
C ARG A 89 -2.51 22.11 -7.59
N VAL A 90 -1.70 21.43 -6.80
CA VAL A 90 -1.30 21.89 -5.45
C VAL A 90 0.19 21.75 -5.27
N GLN A 91 0.75 22.63 -4.44
CA GLN A 91 2.11 22.48 -3.96
C GLN A 91 2.07 21.79 -2.60
N VAL A 92 2.90 20.77 -2.42
CA VAL A 92 2.97 19.99 -1.19
C VAL A 92 4.41 19.95 -0.68
N GLN A 93 4.55 19.87 0.63
CA GLN A 93 5.85 19.64 1.26
C GLN A 93 6.06 18.13 1.40
N THR A 94 7.16 17.63 0.85
CA THR A 94 7.59 16.23 0.99
C THR A 94 8.90 16.15 1.77
N ALA A 95 9.29 14.93 2.16
CA ALA A 95 10.59 14.70 2.80
C ALA A 95 11.78 15.15 1.91
N ASN A 96 11.61 15.15 0.59
CA ASN A 96 12.61 15.59 -0.38
C ASN A 96 12.48 17.08 -0.77
N GLY A 97 11.64 17.85 -0.07
CA GLY A 97 11.37 19.25 -0.34
C GLY A 97 9.99 19.50 -0.99
N PRO A 98 9.75 20.75 -1.45
CA PRO A 98 8.49 21.11 -2.08
C PRO A 98 8.33 20.37 -3.41
N ALA A 99 7.15 19.78 -3.62
CA ALA A 99 6.78 19.08 -4.84
C ALA A 99 5.44 19.61 -5.37
N LEU A 100 5.20 19.42 -6.66
CA LEU A 100 3.92 19.69 -7.28
C LEU A 100 3.13 18.39 -7.38
N GLY A 101 1.82 18.49 -7.20
CA GLY A 101 0.93 17.38 -7.34
C GLY A 101 -0.47 17.82 -7.74
N TYR A 102 -1.34 16.85 -7.94
CA TYR A 102 -2.73 17.05 -8.28
C TYR A 102 -3.61 16.37 -7.25
N GLN A 103 -4.63 17.06 -6.79
CA GLN A 103 -5.64 16.44 -5.94
C GLN A 103 -6.43 15.41 -6.71
N SER A 104 -6.81 14.34 -6.03
CA SER A 104 -7.70 13.32 -6.56
C SER A 104 -8.59 12.76 -5.44
N THR A 105 -9.61 12.02 -5.81
CA THR A 105 -10.47 11.27 -4.90
C THR A 105 -10.54 9.82 -5.35
N LEU A 106 -10.23 8.91 -4.45
CA LEU A 106 -10.34 7.49 -4.68
C LEU A 106 -11.73 7.03 -4.25
N ASN A 107 -12.48 6.39 -5.16
CA ASN A 107 -13.84 5.94 -4.84
C ASN A 107 -13.82 4.89 -3.73
N SER A 108 -12.86 3.98 -3.76
CA SER A 108 -12.63 3.00 -2.69
C SER A 108 -11.16 2.69 -2.50
N VAL A 109 -10.75 2.50 -1.26
CA VAL A 109 -9.45 1.97 -0.86
C VAL A 109 -9.72 0.79 0.06
N ARG A 110 -9.19 -0.37 -0.28
CA ARG A 110 -9.39 -1.61 0.49
C ARG A 110 -8.05 -2.17 0.96
N LEU A 111 -8.02 -2.55 2.23
CA LEU A 111 -6.91 -3.22 2.88
C LEU A 111 -7.47 -4.40 3.70
N GLY A 112 -7.28 -5.63 3.22
CA GLY A 112 -7.93 -6.80 3.78
C GLY A 112 -9.46 -6.67 3.82
N SER A 113 -10.06 -6.84 4.98
CA SER A 113 -11.51 -6.68 5.23
C SER A 113 -11.97 -5.22 5.32
N ILE A 114 -11.04 -4.27 5.46
CA ILE A 114 -11.35 -2.86 5.65
C ILE A 114 -11.49 -2.17 4.28
N GLU A 115 -12.63 -1.55 4.02
CA GLU A 115 -12.86 -0.68 2.87
C GLU A 115 -13.29 0.71 3.34
N VAL A 116 -12.62 1.72 2.81
CA VAL A 116 -12.94 3.15 3.02
C VAL A 116 -13.24 3.78 1.67
N ARG A 117 -14.27 4.61 1.63
CA ARG A 117 -14.74 5.29 0.40
C ARG A 117 -14.43 6.78 0.43
N ASN A 118 -14.38 7.38 -0.77
CA ASN A 118 -14.16 8.81 -0.98
C ASN A 118 -12.89 9.31 -0.28
N VAL A 119 -11.79 8.58 -0.47
CA VAL A 119 -10.50 8.90 0.15
C VAL A 119 -9.76 9.95 -0.65
N SER A 120 -9.38 11.06 0.00
CA SER A 120 -8.57 12.11 -0.64
C SER A 120 -7.17 11.60 -0.96
N ALA A 121 -6.70 11.88 -2.17
CA ALA A 121 -5.40 11.45 -2.66
C ALA A 121 -4.63 12.59 -3.33
N LEU A 122 -3.31 12.43 -3.36
CA LEU A 122 -2.35 13.26 -4.05
C LEU A 122 -1.68 12.45 -5.15
N ILE A 123 -1.74 12.93 -6.38
CA ILE A 123 -0.99 12.39 -7.51
C ILE A 123 0.25 13.26 -7.70
N THR A 124 1.45 12.69 -7.66
CA THR A 124 2.70 13.46 -7.73
C THR A 124 3.79 12.75 -8.53
N ASP A 125 4.60 13.51 -9.26
CA ASP A 125 5.77 13.00 -9.97
C ASP A 125 6.96 12.74 -9.03
N GLY A 126 6.88 13.21 -7.79
CA GLY A 126 7.91 12.97 -6.77
C GLY A 126 7.96 11.54 -6.22
N MET A 127 7.07 10.65 -6.70
CA MET A 127 7.05 9.23 -6.35
C MET A 127 7.38 8.37 -7.55
N GLU A 128 8.23 7.37 -7.33
CA GLU A 128 8.58 6.37 -8.33
C GLU A 128 7.94 5.01 -7.99
N GLY A 129 7.75 4.19 -9.05
CA GLY A 129 7.23 2.83 -8.90
C GLY A 129 5.72 2.73 -8.74
N ASN A 130 5.28 1.55 -8.29
CA ASN A 130 3.87 1.19 -8.16
C ASN A 130 3.38 1.18 -6.69
N ASN A 131 4.20 1.66 -5.76
CA ASN A 131 3.83 1.73 -4.36
C ASN A 131 2.96 2.97 -4.11
N VAL A 132 1.99 2.81 -3.22
CA VAL A 132 1.09 3.86 -2.78
C VAL A 132 1.37 4.16 -1.31
N LEU A 133 1.61 5.42 -0.96
CA LEU A 133 1.64 5.83 0.45
C LEU A 133 0.22 5.86 0.99
N LEU A 134 -0.06 5.02 1.98
CA LEU A 134 -1.36 4.98 2.65
C LEU A 134 -1.34 5.95 3.84
N GLY A 135 -1.71 7.21 3.57
CA GLY A 135 -1.63 8.31 4.51
C GLY A 135 -2.86 8.51 5.38
N MET A 136 -2.87 9.61 6.12
CA MET A 136 -3.90 9.91 7.14
C MET A 136 -5.30 10.11 6.57
N SER A 137 -5.48 10.45 5.28
CA SER A 137 -6.82 10.51 4.67
C SER A 137 -7.57 9.17 4.73
N PHE A 138 -6.83 8.05 4.78
CA PHE A 138 -7.36 6.71 5.02
C PHE A 138 -7.25 6.34 6.50
N LEU A 139 -6.06 6.44 7.09
CA LEU A 139 -5.76 5.91 8.43
C LEU A 139 -6.58 6.56 9.55
N LYS A 140 -6.92 7.86 9.44
CA LYS A 140 -7.74 8.56 10.44
C LYS A 140 -9.18 8.04 10.57
N GLN A 141 -9.64 7.21 9.63
CA GLN A 141 -10.96 6.57 9.66
C GLN A 141 -10.95 5.21 10.37
N LEU A 142 -9.79 4.83 10.89
CA LEU A 142 -9.55 3.57 11.57
C LEU A 142 -9.02 3.81 12.98
N GLU A 143 -9.31 2.86 13.85
CA GLU A 143 -8.54 2.70 15.09
C GLU A 143 -7.35 1.81 14.78
N PHE A 144 -6.16 2.23 15.21
CA PHE A 144 -4.98 1.41 15.05
C PHE A 144 -4.13 1.36 16.31
N THR A 145 -3.62 0.18 16.59
CA THR A 145 -2.76 -0.09 17.75
C THR A 145 -1.52 -0.84 17.31
N GLN A 146 -0.35 -0.34 17.70
CA GLN A 146 0.90 -1.06 17.48
C GLN A 146 1.21 -1.93 18.70
N ARG A 147 1.49 -3.23 18.45
CA ARG A 147 1.96 -4.19 19.44
C ARG A 147 3.21 -4.91 18.94
N GLY A 148 4.38 -4.54 19.44
CA GLY A 148 5.65 -5.06 18.95
C GLY A 148 5.84 -4.75 17.45
N ASP A 149 6.00 -5.79 16.65
CA ASP A 149 6.18 -5.71 15.20
C ASP A 149 4.86 -5.77 14.42
N SER A 150 3.72 -5.78 15.11
CA SER A 150 2.41 -5.85 14.48
C SER A 150 1.65 -4.53 14.64
N LEU A 151 0.96 -4.12 13.58
CA LEU A 151 0.00 -3.04 13.57
C LEU A 151 -1.39 -3.64 13.36
N ILE A 152 -2.27 -3.41 14.32
CA ILE A 152 -3.64 -3.91 14.31
C ILE A 152 -4.54 -2.74 13.91
N LEU A 153 -5.35 -2.95 12.88
CA LEU A 153 -6.28 -1.95 12.34
C LEU A 153 -7.71 -2.44 12.53
N HIS A 154 -8.57 -1.59 13.06
CA HIS A 154 -10.00 -1.82 13.19
C HIS A 154 -10.78 -0.70 12.51
N ARG A 155 -11.94 -1.03 11.95
CA ARG A 155 -12.87 0.00 11.51
C ARG A 155 -13.42 0.72 12.75
N MET A 156 -13.46 2.06 12.73
CA MET A 156 -14.18 2.79 13.76
C MET A 156 -15.65 2.38 13.74
N THR A 157 -16.12 1.75 14.81
CA THR A 157 -17.54 1.57 15.06
C THR A 157 -18.05 2.88 15.61
N HIS A 158 -18.75 3.69 14.79
CA HIS A 158 -19.53 4.77 15.34
C HIS A 158 -20.64 4.14 16.20
N PRO A 159 -20.70 4.41 17.51
CA PRO A 159 -21.86 4.04 18.29
C PRO A 159 -23.07 4.76 17.65
N ASN A 160 -24.06 3.99 17.22
CA ASN A 160 -25.31 4.54 16.75
C ASN A 160 -25.88 5.46 17.84
N THR A 161 -25.89 6.77 17.58
CA THR A 161 -26.71 7.74 18.32
C THR A 161 -28.14 7.64 17.88
#